data_9fa9628ad932f564d84e516191ee1103
#
_entry.id   9fa9628ad932f564d84e516191ee1103
#
_cell.length_a   1.000
_cell.length_b   1.000
_cell.length_c   1.000
_cell.angle_alpha   90.00
_cell.angle_beta   90.00
_cell.angle_gamma   90.00
#
_symmetry.space_group_name_H-M   'P 1'
#
loop_
_entity.id
_entity.type
_entity.pdbx_description
1 polymer ?
#
loop_
_entity_poly.entity_id
_entity_poly.type
_entity_poly.pdbx_seq_one_letter_code
_entity_poly.pdbx_strand_id
1 'polypeptide(L)'
;MVFLIECRKEVVWVIEICCQDADILVCVKPARVLSTDEPGGLPELLRFQLGEPGADIRTVHRLDRVVSGLMVLARNPAAASELSRQIREGSFQKKYYAVVHGVPTKTNDTLEDLLGRDKARKMTYVAAEPGKGIQPASLSYRVLASNSDLSKVEIQLHTGRTHQIRVQFASRGYPLVGERKYSTLDDPCEIALFSQSIGFHHPRSHEWMEFRHDPPEGFPWKLF
;
A
#
# COMPACT_ATOMS: atom_id res chain seq x y z
N MET A 1 -13.07 -0.41 -10.26
CA MET A 1 -13.54 -1.80 -10.59
C MET A 1 -12.50 -2.42 -11.50
N VAL A 2 -11.77 -3.42 -11.02
CA VAL A 2 -10.74 -4.10 -11.84
C VAL A 2 -11.45 -5.13 -12.70
N PHE A 3 -11.53 -4.92 -14.02
CA PHE A 3 -12.11 -5.86 -14.94
C PHE A 3 -11.08 -6.94 -15.34
N LEU A 4 -11.43 -8.20 -15.15
CA LEU A 4 -10.79 -9.34 -15.77
C LEU A 4 -11.39 -9.53 -17.17
N ILE A 5 -10.63 -9.29 -18.20
CA ILE A 5 -10.99 -9.66 -19.56
C ILE A 5 -10.26 -10.96 -19.89
N GLU A 6 -10.98 -12.09 -19.92
CA GLU A 6 -10.44 -13.35 -20.41
C GLU A 6 -10.31 -13.30 -21.94
N CYS A 7 -9.12 -13.03 -22.41
CA CYS A 7 -8.77 -13.21 -23.80
C CYS A 7 -7.63 -14.22 -23.91
N ARG A 8 -7.96 -15.45 -24.38
CA ARG A 8 -7.02 -16.55 -24.69
C ARG A 8 -5.99 -16.88 -23.60
N LYS A 9 -6.44 -17.41 -22.42
CA LYS A 9 -5.60 -17.97 -21.34
C LYS A 9 -4.62 -17.01 -20.62
N GLU A 10 -4.69 -15.72 -20.85
CA GLU A 10 -3.89 -14.72 -20.11
C GLU A 10 -4.80 -13.82 -19.31
N VAL A 11 -4.46 -13.61 -18.02
CA VAL A 11 -5.14 -12.65 -17.15
C VAL A 11 -4.67 -11.27 -17.58
N VAL A 12 -5.48 -10.55 -18.33
CA VAL A 12 -5.19 -9.15 -18.67
C VAL A 12 -5.69 -8.26 -17.53
N TRP A 13 -4.75 -7.68 -16.80
CA TRP A 13 -5.06 -6.67 -15.79
C TRP A 13 -5.41 -5.34 -16.48
N VAL A 14 -6.62 -4.86 -16.28
CA VAL A 14 -6.95 -3.47 -16.60
C VAL A 14 -6.71 -2.63 -15.35
N ILE A 15 -5.68 -1.80 -15.40
CA ILE A 15 -5.29 -0.91 -14.29
C ILE A 15 -6.17 0.33 -14.35
N GLU A 16 -6.89 0.62 -13.28
CA GLU A 16 -7.65 1.86 -13.16
C GLU A 16 -6.69 3.04 -13.01
N ILE A 17 -6.71 3.98 -13.96
CA ILE A 17 -5.91 5.20 -13.96
C ILE A 17 -6.81 6.35 -13.48
N CYS A 18 -6.45 6.93 -12.32
CA CYS A 18 -7.18 8.03 -11.71
C CYS A 18 -6.76 9.40 -12.26
N CYS A 19 -5.49 9.54 -12.65
CA CYS A 19 -4.94 10.76 -13.20
C CYS A 19 -3.69 10.45 -14.02
N GLN A 20 -3.48 11.20 -15.10
CA GLN A 20 -2.28 11.09 -15.93
C GLN A 20 -1.98 12.43 -16.58
N ASP A 21 -0.70 12.81 -16.55
CA ASP A 21 -0.16 13.95 -17.32
C ASP A 21 1.26 13.65 -17.79
N ALA A 22 2.06 14.68 -18.10
CA ALA A 22 3.43 14.54 -18.57
C ALA A 22 4.42 14.14 -17.46
N ASP A 23 4.08 14.33 -16.18
CA ASP A 23 4.97 14.15 -15.03
C ASP A 23 4.57 12.98 -14.14
N ILE A 24 3.27 12.72 -13.99
CA ILE A 24 2.75 11.70 -13.08
C ILE A 24 1.71 10.78 -13.74
N LEU A 25 1.57 9.60 -13.14
CA LEU A 25 0.48 8.66 -13.37
C LEU A 25 0.00 8.16 -12.00
N VAL A 26 -1.27 8.41 -11.68
CA VAL A 26 -1.92 7.90 -10.48
C VAL A 26 -2.87 6.79 -10.84
N CYS A 27 -2.73 5.64 -10.21
CA CYS A 27 -3.55 4.46 -10.51
C CYS A 27 -3.87 3.65 -9.27
N VAL A 28 -4.82 2.71 -9.41
CA VAL A 28 -5.14 1.70 -8.41
C VAL A 28 -4.39 0.42 -8.74
N LYS A 29 -3.31 0.13 -8.00
CA LYS A 29 -2.57 -1.11 -8.15
C LYS A 29 -3.42 -2.31 -7.70
N PRO A 30 -3.63 -3.33 -8.52
CA PRO A 30 -4.30 -4.56 -8.10
C PRO A 30 -3.44 -5.35 -7.09
N ALA A 31 -4.08 -6.17 -6.26
CA ALA A 31 -3.39 -7.21 -5.49
C ALA A 31 -2.66 -8.17 -6.43
N ARG A 32 -1.60 -8.83 -5.94
CA ARG A 32 -0.74 -9.78 -6.65
C ARG A 32 0.16 -9.19 -7.74
N VAL A 33 0.01 -7.92 -8.10
CA VAL A 33 0.91 -7.20 -9.01
C VAL A 33 2.08 -6.60 -8.21
N LEU A 34 3.31 -6.74 -8.73
CA LEU A 34 4.49 -6.10 -8.17
C LEU A 34 4.45 -4.58 -8.43
N SER A 35 4.94 -3.79 -7.49
CA SER A 35 5.03 -2.33 -7.66
C SER A 35 6.24 -1.89 -8.48
N THR A 36 7.22 -2.77 -8.65
CA THR A 36 8.52 -2.51 -9.29
C THR A 36 8.51 -2.85 -10.76
N ASP A 37 9.47 -2.29 -11.51
CA ASP A 37 9.63 -2.50 -12.95
C ASP A 37 10.33 -3.86 -13.22
N GLU A 38 9.56 -4.90 -13.09
CA GLU A 38 9.93 -6.30 -13.31
C GLU A 38 8.89 -6.92 -14.26
N PRO A 39 9.18 -8.04 -14.93
CA PRO A 39 8.19 -8.75 -15.74
C PRO A 39 6.88 -9.00 -14.97
N GLY A 40 5.75 -8.54 -15.50
CA GLY A 40 4.45 -8.56 -14.87
C GLY A 40 4.26 -7.51 -13.75
N GLY A 41 5.18 -6.59 -13.59
CA GLY A 41 5.08 -5.47 -12.64
C GLY A 41 4.22 -4.32 -13.15
N LEU A 42 3.80 -3.47 -12.23
CA LEU A 42 2.87 -2.36 -12.51
C LEU A 42 3.37 -1.43 -13.63
N PRO A 43 4.66 -1.00 -13.69
CA PRO A 43 5.13 -0.15 -14.77
C PRO A 43 5.04 -0.82 -16.15
N GLU A 44 5.36 -2.12 -16.27
CA GLU A 44 5.25 -2.86 -17.52
C GLU A 44 3.79 -2.98 -17.97
N LEU A 45 2.89 -3.36 -17.05
CA LEU A 45 1.46 -3.46 -17.33
C LEU A 45 0.85 -2.13 -17.80
N LEU A 46 1.28 -1.01 -17.18
CA LEU A 46 0.84 0.33 -17.57
C LEU A 46 1.37 0.71 -18.96
N ARG A 47 2.65 0.43 -19.29
CA ARG A 47 3.18 0.65 -20.64
C ARG A 47 2.39 -0.12 -21.70
N PHE A 48 2.06 -1.38 -21.40
CA PHE A 48 1.25 -2.21 -22.29
C PHE A 48 -0.16 -1.64 -22.46
N GLN A 49 -0.84 -1.30 -21.36
CA GLN A 49 -2.20 -0.76 -21.39
C GLN A 49 -2.30 0.58 -22.12
N LEU A 50 -1.29 1.44 -21.98
CA LEU A 50 -1.23 2.74 -22.64
C LEU A 50 -0.81 2.66 -24.11
N GLY A 51 -0.32 1.52 -24.58
CA GLY A 51 0.29 1.39 -25.90
C GLY A 51 1.61 2.16 -26.05
N GLU A 52 2.29 2.42 -24.94
CA GLU A 52 3.52 3.21 -24.85
C GLU A 52 4.71 2.35 -24.36
N PRO A 53 5.22 1.39 -25.15
CA PRO A 53 6.23 0.43 -24.66
C PRO A 53 7.55 1.08 -24.23
N GLY A 54 7.84 2.28 -24.73
CA GLY A 54 9.03 3.08 -24.38
C GLY A 54 8.78 4.13 -23.29
N ALA A 55 7.59 4.20 -22.70
CA ALA A 55 7.29 5.21 -21.69
C ALA A 55 8.17 5.04 -20.44
N ASP A 56 8.71 6.16 -19.95
CA ASP A 56 9.47 6.20 -18.70
C ASP A 56 8.50 6.24 -17.53
N ILE A 57 8.16 5.06 -16.98
CA ILE A 57 7.27 4.91 -15.82
C ILE A 57 8.08 4.43 -14.63
N ARG A 58 8.28 5.30 -13.64
CA ARG A 58 9.17 5.10 -12.49
C ARG A 58 8.41 4.96 -11.18
N THR A 59 8.73 3.92 -10.45
CA THR A 59 8.21 3.69 -9.10
C THR A 59 8.94 4.58 -8.09
N VAL A 60 8.22 5.44 -7.36
CA VAL A 60 8.76 6.31 -6.30
C VAL A 60 8.41 5.80 -4.89
N HIS A 61 7.35 5.04 -4.76
CA HIS A 61 6.99 4.29 -3.54
C HIS A 61 6.40 2.93 -3.90
N ARG A 62 6.20 2.07 -2.92
CA ARG A 62 5.75 0.69 -3.17
C ARG A 62 4.62 0.29 -2.24
N LEU A 63 3.73 -0.53 -2.75
CA LEU A 63 2.86 -1.41 -1.99
C LEU A 63 3.43 -2.84 -2.03
N ASP A 64 3.17 -3.64 -0.99
CA ASP A 64 3.49 -5.06 -1.02
C ASP A 64 2.72 -5.72 -2.18
N ARG A 65 3.24 -6.83 -2.70
CA ARG A 65 2.62 -7.54 -3.84
C ARG A 65 1.14 -7.87 -3.58
N VAL A 66 0.82 -8.28 -2.35
CA VAL A 66 -0.54 -8.67 -1.95
C VAL A 66 -1.46 -7.50 -1.61
N VAL A 67 -0.93 -6.28 -1.48
CA VAL A 67 -1.67 -5.07 -1.11
C VAL A 67 -2.14 -4.35 -2.37
N SER A 68 -3.37 -3.88 -2.37
CA SER A 68 -3.97 -3.09 -3.44
C SER A 68 -4.17 -1.63 -3.03
N GLY A 69 -4.52 -0.78 -4.00
CA GLY A 69 -4.89 0.61 -3.79
C GLY A 69 -4.00 1.61 -4.51
N LEU A 70 -4.16 2.88 -4.13
CA LEU A 70 -3.58 4.02 -4.82
C LEU A 70 -2.06 4.02 -4.81
N MET A 71 -1.49 4.25 -5.98
CA MET A 71 -0.08 4.53 -6.20
C MET A 71 0.09 5.69 -7.18
N VAL A 72 1.14 6.50 -6.97
CA VAL A 72 1.66 7.43 -7.96
C VAL A 72 2.98 6.91 -8.52
N LEU A 73 3.12 7.00 -9.83
CA LEU A 73 4.36 6.73 -10.57
C LEU A 73 4.78 8.02 -11.27
N ALA A 74 6.09 8.23 -11.40
CA ALA A 74 6.62 9.36 -12.16
C ALA A 74 6.79 8.97 -13.63
N ARG A 75 6.57 9.91 -14.55
CA ARG A 75 6.71 9.71 -15.99
C ARG A 75 8.01 10.29 -16.56
N ASN A 76 8.86 10.82 -15.70
CA ASN A 76 10.20 11.31 -16.07
C ASN A 76 11.11 11.36 -14.83
N PRO A 77 12.45 11.51 -15.03
CA PRO A 77 13.41 11.55 -13.92
C PRO A 77 13.22 12.71 -12.95
N ALA A 78 12.83 13.90 -13.46
CA ALA A 78 12.64 15.09 -12.62
C ALA A 78 11.46 14.90 -11.64
N ALA A 79 10.34 14.41 -12.15
CA ALA A 79 9.18 14.07 -11.32
C ALA A 79 9.50 12.97 -10.31
N ALA A 80 10.27 11.95 -10.71
CA ALA A 80 10.69 10.89 -9.78
C ALA A 80 11.57 11.43 -8.65
N SER A 81 12.50 12.34 -8.95
CA SER A 81 13.36 12.99 -7.96
C SER A 81 12.55 13.81 -6.98
N GLU A 82 11.63 14.63 -7.47
CA GLU A 82 10.80 15.51 -6.65
C GLU A 82 9.84 14.73 -5.74
N LEU A 83 9.11 13.75 -6.26
CA LEU A 83 8.24 12.88 -5.45
C LEU A 83 9.04 12.09 -4.40
N SER A 84 10.24 11.61 -4.76
CA SER A 84 11.13 10.94 -3.81
C SER A 84 11.63 11.89 -2.71
N ARG A 85 11.84 13.17 -3.03
CA ARG A 85 12.18 14.22 -2.05
C ARG A 85 11.03 14.40 -1.06
N GLN A 86 9.80 14.58 -1.54
CA GLN A 86 8.61 14.72 -0.70
C GLN A 86 8.40 13.52 0.24
N ILE A 87 8.66 12.31 -0.23
CA ILE A 87 8.59 11.10 0.59
C ILE A 87 9.65 11.14 1.71
N ARG A 88 10.89 11.54 1.41
CA ARG A 88 11.97 11.63 2.42
C ARG A 88 11.71 12.73 3.45
N GLU A 89 11.12 13.86 3.03
CA GLU A 89 10.81 15.00 3.89
C GLU A 89 9.49 14.85 4.66
N GLY A 90 8.71 13.78 4.39
CA GLY A 90 7.47 13.49 5.08
C GLY A 90 6.27 14.35 4.62
N SER A 91 6.41 15.12 3.54
CA SER A 91 5.30 15.89 2.97
C SER A 91 4.35 15.04 2.08
N PHE A 92 4.80 13.86 1.66
CA PHE A 92 3.96 12.89 0.96
C PHE A 92 3.09 12.12 1.96
N GLN A 93 1.78 12.27 1.86
CA GLN A 93 0.81 11.64 2.75
C GLN A 93 0.31 10.30 2.19
N LYS A 94 0.13 9.32 3.08
CA LYS A 94 -0.42 8.00 2.74
C LYS A 94 -1.38 7.56 3.83
N LYS A 95 -2.62 7.27 3.44
CA LYS A 95 -3.60 6.66 4.32
C LYS A 95 -4.04 5.30 3.78
N TYR A 96 -4.29 4.41 4.70
CA TYR A 96 -4.74 3.05 4.41
C TYR A 96 -6.02 2.74 5.16
N TYR A 97 -6.86 1.92 4.55
CA TYR A 97 -7.85 1.17 5.30
C TYR A 97 -7.33 -0.25 5.50
N ALA A 98 -7.60 -0.79 6.68
CA ALA A 98 -7.39 -2.20 6.98
C ALA A 98 -8.57 -2.77 7.75
N VAL A 99 -8.78 -4.07 7.63
CA VAL A 99 -9.63 -4.83 8.55
C VAL A 99 -8.73 -5.76 9.34
N VAL A 100 -8.83 -5.68 10.66
CA VAL A 100 -8.02 -6.46 11.60
C VAL A 100 -8.90 -7.40 12.41
N HIS A 101 -8.34 -8.52 12.84
CA HIS A 101 -8.98 -9.41 13.82
C HIS A 101 -8.99 -8.76 15.21
N GLY A 102 -10.08 -8.94 15.92
CA GLY A 102 -10.30 -8.39 17.26
C GLY A 102 -10.68 -6.91 17.26
N VAL A 103 -10.84 -6.39 18.45
CA VAL A 103 -11.19 -4.99 18.71
C VAL A 103 -10.04 -4.34 19.47
N PRO A 104 -9.29 -3.43 18.83
CA PRO A 104 -8.22 -2.71 19.52
C PRO A 104 -8.73 -2.01 20.78
N THR A 105 -7.98 -2.13 21.87
CA THR A 105 -8.37 -1.56 23.17
C THR A 105 -8.45 -0.03 23.15
N LYS A 106 -7.71 0.60 22.27
CA LYS A 106 -7.78 2.05 22.01
C LYS A 106 -8.43 2.30 20.66
N THR A 107 -9.37 3.23 20.61
CA THR A 107 -10.04 3.63 19.37
C THR A 107 -9.12 4.45 18.43
N ASN A 108 -8.06 5.05 18.97
CA ASN A 108 -6.98 5.69 18.24
C ASN A 108 -5.68 5.56 19.04
N ASP A 109 -4.57 5.37 18.35
CA ASP A 109 -3.24 5.28 18.96
C ASP A 109 -2.16 5.55 17.91
N THR A 110 -0.94 5.79 18.38
CA THR A 110 0.27 5.83 17.56
C THR A 110 1.14 4.64 17.92
N LEU A 111 1.47 3.85 16.93
CA LEU A 111 2.33 2.68 17.08
C LEU A 111 3.76 3.05 16.68
N GLU A 112 4.67 2.96 17.64
CA GLU A 112 6.09 3.21 17.46
C GLU A 112 6.86 1.93 17.80
N ASP A 113 7.67 1.46 16.85
CA ASP A 113 8.45 0.23 16.99
C ASP A 113 9.80 0.37 16.28
N LEU A 114 10.72 -0.48 16.67
CA LEU A 114 11.95 -0.74 15.96
C LEU A 114 11.74 -1.96 15.06
N LEU A 115 11.91 -1.81 13.74
CA LEU A 115 11.68 -2.89 12.80
C LEU A 115 12.98 -3.37 12.17
N GLY A 116 13.18 -4.69 12.24
CA GLY A 116 14.25 -5.40 11.56
C GLY A 116 13.74 -6.23 10.39
N ARG A 117 14.63 -6.53 9.43
CA ARG A 117 14.32 -7.35 8.26
C ARG A 117 15.11 -8.65 8.25
N ASP A 118 14.44 -9.79 8.38
CA ASP A 118 14.99 -11.10 8.04
C ASP A 118 14.90 -11.28 6.52
N LYS A 119 16.05 -11.20 5.85
CA LYS A 119 16.12 -11.30 4.38
C LYS A 119 15.89 -12.74 3.90
N ALA A 120 16.32 -13.73 4.67
CA ALA A 120 16.21 -15.16 4.29
C ALA A 120 14.74 -15.60 4.32
N ARG A 121 14.01 -15.23 5.38
CA ARG A 121 12.58 -15.49 5.53
C ARG A 121 11.70 -14.50 4.79
N LYS A 122 12.27 -13.41 4.27
CA LYS A 122 11.53 -12.28 3.66
C LYS A 122 10.46 -11.71 4.62
N MET A 123 10.75 -11.69 5.93
CA MET A 123 9.86 -11.20 6.98
C MET A 123 10.44 -9.99 7.68
N THR A 124 9.56 -9.13 8.19
CA THR A 124 9.91 -8.04 9.10
C THR A 124 9.54 -8.46 10.52
N TYR A 125 10.26 -8.01 11.52
CA TYR A 125 9.98 -8.30 12.93
C TYR A 125 10.16 -7.04 13.77
N VAL A 126 9.48 -7.01 14.92
CA VAL A 126 9.68 -5.97 15.94
C VAL A 126 10.92 -6.35 16.76
N ALA A 127 11.91 -5.45 16.78
CA ALA A 127 13.13 -5.61 17.55
C ALA A 127 12.97 -4.96 18.93
N ALA A 128 13.54 -5.59 19.95
CA ALA A 128 13.53 -5.03 21.32
C ALA A 128 14.49 -3.83 21.48
N GLU A 129 15.59 -3.84 20.72
CA GLU A 129 16.67 -2.86 20.86
C GLU A 129 17.16 -2.36 19.49
N PRO A 130 17.75 -1.13 19.43
CA PRO A 130 18.41 -0.65 18.24
C PRO A 130 19.58 -1.54 17.82
N GLY A 131 19.85 -1.64 16.52
CA GLY A 131 20.94 -2.45 15.99
C GLY A 131 21.15 -2.25 14.49
N LYS A 132 22.15 -2.94 13.94
CA LYS A 132 22.45 -2.88 12.51
C LYS A 132 21.25 -3.37 11.68
N GLY A 133 20.73 -2.52 10.82
CA GLY A 133 19.57 -2.83 9.95
C GLY A 133 18.22 -2.71 10.64
N ILE A 134 18.19 -2.31 11.92
CA ILE A 134 16.97 -1.97 12.65
C ILE A 134 16.64 -0.50 12.39
N GLN A 135 15.38 -0.21 12.11
CA GLN A 135 14.92 1.13 11.76
C GLN A 135 13.64 1.50 12.53
N PRO A 136 13.52 2.77 13.00
CA PRO A 136 12.29 3.23 13.61
C PRO A 136 11.15 3.22 12.61
N ALA A 137 9.97 2.87 13.11
CA ALA A 137 8.73 2.82 12.36
C ALA A 137 7.61 3.43 13.20
N SER A 138 6.85 4.33 12.59
CA SER A 138 5.73 5.01 13.24
C SER A 138 4.53 5.08 12.30
N LEU A 139 3.34 4.79 12.83
CA LEU A 139 2.04 5.00 12.22
C LEU A 139 1.03 5.43 13.28
N SER A 140 0.01 6.17 12.88
CA SER A 140 -1.18 6.39 13.72
C SER A 140 -2.36 5.65 13.12
N TYR A 141 -3.28 5.19 13.96
CA TYR A 141 -4.53 4.59 13.48
C TYR A 141 -5.74 5.13 14.24
N ARG A 142 -6.89 4.98 13.60
CA ARG A 142 -8.21 5.23 14.17
C ARG A 142 -9.15 4.08 13.80
N VAL A 143 -9.84 3.51 14.79
CA VAL A 143 -10.92 2.54 14.57
C VAL A 143 -12.13 3.29 14.01
N LEU A 144 -12.61 2.87 12.84
CA LEU A 144 -13.77 3.46 12.18
C LEU A 144 -15.06 2.76 12.56
N ALA A 145 -15.00 1.44 12.65
CA ALA A 145 -16.12 0.58 13.04
C ALA A 145 -15.59 -0.75 13.56
N SER A 146 -16.36 -1.41 14.42
CA SER A 146 -16.06 -2.74 14.93
C SER A 146 -17.33 -3.56 15.06
N ASN A 147 -17.20 -4.87 14.94
CA ASN A 147 -18.17 -5.87 15.40
C ASN A 147 -17.52 -6.73 16.49
N SER A 148 -18.09 -7.91 16.83
CA SER A 148 -17.53 -8.78 17.87
C SER A 148 -16.11 -9.27 17.60
N ASP A 149 -15.73 -9.44 16.33
CA ASP A 149 -14.55 -10.20 15.91
C ASP A 149 -13.57 -9.41 15.07
N LEU A 150 -14.04 -8.36 14.42
CA LEU A 150 -13.28 -7.59 13.43
C LEU A 150 -13.41 -6.08 13.65
N SER A 151 -12.38 -5.34 13.25
CA SER A 151 -12.40 -3.89 13.26
C SER A 151 -11.86 -3.33 11.94
N LYS A 152 -12.58 -2.34 11.37
CA LYS A 152 -12.08 -1.51 10.28
C LYS A 152 -11.31 -0.33 10.85
N VAL A 153 -10.08 -0.14 10.40
CA VAL A 153 -9.19 0.92 10.87
C VAL A 153 -8.71 1.79 9.71
N GLU A 154 -8.63 3.09 9.95
CA GLU A 154 -7.89 4.04 9.12
C GLU A 154 -6.48 4.19 9.70
N ILE A 155 -5.48 4.15 8.83
CA ILE A 155 -4.07 4.18 9.22
C ILE A 155 -3.36 5.30 8.45
N GLN A 156 -2.67 6.17 9.19
CA GLN A 156 -1.76 7.17 8.66
C GLN A 156 -0.33 6.69 8.84
N LEU A 157 0.41 6.45 7.74
CA LEU A 157 1.83 6.11 7.82
C LEU A 157 2.70 7.36 7.99
N HIS A 158 3.56 7.37 9.02
CA HIS A 158 4.61 8.37 9.20
C HIS A 158 5.94 7.88 8.65
N THR A 159 6.16 6.56 8.61
CA THR A 159 7.29 5.89 7.96
C THR A 159 6.79 4.80 7.01
N GLY A 160 7.62 4.35 6.07
CA GLY A 160 7.26 3.35 5.06
C GLY A 160 8.17 2.12 5.07
N ARG A 161 8.26 1.40 6.20
CA ARG A 161 9.07 0.16 6.28
C ARG A 161 8.35 -1.00 5.62
N THR A 162 9.11 -1.96 5.11
CA THR A 162 8.54 -3.17 4.50
C THR A 162 7.64 -3.89 5.48
N HIS A 163 6.41 -4.23 5.08
CA HIS A 163 5.38 -4.88 5.88
C HIS A 163 5.03 -4.15 7.20
N GLN A 164 5.29 -2.85 7.30
CA GLN A 164 5.17 -2.10 8.55
C GLN A 164 3.81 -2.28 9.22
N ILE A 165 2.72 -1.93 8.55
CA ILE A 165 1.35 -2.05 9.08
C ILE A 165 1.10 -3.48 9.54
N ARG A 166 1.43 -4.44 8.71
CA ARG A 166 1.19 -5.87 8.91
C ARG A 166 1.83 -6.39 10.19
N VAL A 167 3.12 -6.09 10.39
CA VAL A 167 3.85 -6.58 11.56
C VAL A 167 3.49 -5.81 12.84
N GLN A 168 3.25 -4.50 12.76
CA GLN A 168 2.90 -3.69 13.93
C GLN A 168 1.53 -4.08 14.52
N PHE A 169 0.54 -4.36 13.69
CA PHE A 169 -0.76 -4.85 14.14
C PHE A 169 -0.69 -6.30 14.63
N ALA A 170 -0.02 -7.19 13.89
CA ALA A 170 0.10 -8.60 14.28
C ALA A 170 0.86 -8.77 15.60
N SER A 171 1.92 -8.00 15.86
CA SER A 171 2.68 -8.05 17.13
C SER A 171 1.86 -7.65 18.37
N ARG A 172 0.74 -6.96 18.16
CA ARG A 172 -0.20 -6.55 19.20
C ARG A 172 -1.42 -7.46 19.33
N GLY A 173 -1.45 -8.58 18.60
CA GLY A 173 -2.56 -9.52 18.62
C GLY A 173 -3.75 -9.12 17.73
N TYR A 174 -3.58 -8.14 16.86
CA TYR A 174 -4.59 -7.69 15.90
C TYR A 174 -4.15 -7.92 14.44
N PRO A 175 -3.84 -9.16 14.00
CA PRO A 175 -3.40 -9.39 12.65
C PRO A 175 -4.47 -8.94 11.65
N LEU A 176 -4.04 -8.50 10.46
CA LEU A 176 -4.97 -8.14 9.39
C LEU A 176 -5.72 -9.38 8.90
N VAL A 177 -6.98 -9.21 8.53
CA VAL A 177 -7.74 -10.26 7.87
C VAL A 177 -7.06 -10.60 6.53
N GLY A 178 -6.88 -11.88 6.23
CA GLY A 178 -6.15 -12.36 5.05
C GLY A 178 -4.61 -12.33 5.17
N GLU A 179 -4.06 -12.05 6.36
CA GLU A 179 -2.61 -12.04 6.61
C GLU A 179 -2.04 -13.46 6.64
N ARG A 180 -1.10 -13.76 5.73
CA ARG A 180 -0.51 -15.10 5.58
C ARG A 180 0.91 -15.25 6.13
N LYS A 181 1.56 -14.14 6.54
CA LYS A 181 2.95 -14.18 7.04
C LYS A 181 3.06 -13.98 8.54
N TYR A 182 2.18 -13.18 9.11
CA TYR A 182 2.21 -12.75 10.51
C TYR A 182 1.01 -13.26 11.32
N SER A 183 0.19 -14.13 10.71
CA SER A 183 -0.96 -14.77 11.33
C SER A 183 -1.01 -16.23 10.94
N THR A 184 -1.61 -17.05 11.81
CA THR A 184 -1.96 -18.45 11.56
C THR A 184 -3.44 -18.62 11.21
N LEU A 185 -4.21 -17.54 11.23
CA LEU A 185 -5.62 -17.54 10.85
C LEU A 185 -5.78 -17.77 9.36
N ASP A 186 -6.75 -18.57 8.97
CA ASP A 186 -7.03 -18.92 7.58
C ASP A 186 -8.30 -18.23 7.10
N ASP A 187 -8.14 -17.00 6.63
CA ASP A 187 -9.24 -16.20 6.09
C ASP A 187 -9.49 -16.53 4.62
N PRO A 188 -10.76 -16.56 4.16
CA PRO A 188 -11.12 -16.88 2.78
C PRO A 188 -10.96 -15.68 1.82
N CYS A 189 -9.99 -14.79 2.07
CA CYS A 189 -9.78 -13.59 1.26
C CYS A 189 -8.29 -13.21 1.15
N GLU A 190 -7.99 -12.29 0.24
CA GLU A 190 -6.71 -11.59 0.19
C GLU A 190 -6.59 -10.65 1.41
N ILE A 191 -5.38 -10.18 1.67
CA ILE A 191 -5.12 -9.29 2.81
C ILE A 191 -6.00 -8.03 2.74
N ALA A 192 -6.72 -7.77 3.80
CA ALA A 192 -7.57 -6.59 3.94
C ALA A 192 -6.73 -5.36 4.32
N LEU A 193 -5.88 -4.92 3.39
CA LEU A 193 -5.08 -3.71 3.46
C LEU A 193 -5.15 -2.99 2.12
N PHE A 194 -5.63 -1.75 2.14
CA PHE A 194 -5.86 -0.96 0.95
C PHE A 194 -5.28 0.45 1.09
N SER A 195 -4.47 0.88 0.14
CA SER A 195 -3.96 2.25 0.06
C SER A 195 -5.10 3.16 -0.40
N GLN A 196 -5.79 3.76 0.57
CA GLN A 196 -7.05 4.49 0.37
C GLN A 196 -6.83 5.92 -0.12
N SER A 197 -5.78 6.60 0.37
CA SER A 197 -5.50 7.98 -0.02
C SER A 197 -4.00 8.20 -0.15
N ILE A 198 -3.65 8.99 -1.16
CA ILE A 198 -2.32 9.56 -1.34
C ILE A 198 -2.46 11.07 -1.56
N GLY A 199 -1.57 11.84 -0.91
CA GLY A 199 -1.52 13.29 -1.06
C GLY A 199 -0.08 13.76 -1.24
N PHE A 200 0.15 14.63 -2.21
CA PHE A 200 1.48 15.15 -2.56
C PHE A 200 1.37 16.47 -3.34
N HIS A 201 2.45 17.21 -3.42
CA HIS A 201 2.54 18.36 -4.33
C HIS A 201 2.94 17.87 -5.72
N HIS A 202 2.22 18.33 -6.73
CA HIS A 202 2.54 17.99 -8.12
C HIS A 202 3.99 18.39 -8.46
N PRO A 203 4.80 17.51 -9.09
CA PRO A 203 6.25 17.73 -9.25
C PRO A 203 6.63 19.02 -9.99
N ARG A 204 5.78 19.49 -10.89
CA ARG A 204 6.02 20.67 -11.73
C ARG A 204 5.28 21.91 -11.23
N SER A 205 3.96 21.81 -10.98
CA SER A 205 3.15 22.97 -10.60
C SER A 205 3.24 23.30 -9.12
N HIS A 206 3.70 22.34 -8.28
CA HIS A 206 3.73 22.41 -6.83
C HIS A 206 2.34 22.58 -6.17
N GLU A 207 1.26 22.43 -6.92
CA GLU A 207 -0.09 22.39 -6.38
C GLU A 207 -0.32 21.12 -5.57
N TRP A 208 -1.05 21.24 -4.46
CA TRP A 208 -1.44 20.09 -3.67
C TRP A 208 -2.45 19.23 -4.42
N MET A 209 -2.18 17.94 -4.51
CA MET A 209 -3.08 16.94 -5.08
C MET A 209 -3.39 15.87 -4.04
N GLU A 210 -4.65 15.51 -3.91
CA GLU A 210 -5.09 14.38 -3.09
C GLU A 210 -6.00 13.48 -3.90
N PHE A 211 -5.71 12.18 -3.86
CA PHE A 211 -6.52 11.14 -4.49
C PHE A 211 -7.06 10.22 -3.41
N ARG A 212 -8.31 9.81 -3.56
CA ARG A 212 -8.99 8.86 -2.67
C ARG A 212 -9.67 7.79 -3.50
N HIS A 213 -9.65 6.57 -3.01
CA HIS A 213 -10.32 5.44 -3.62
C HIS A 213 -10.79 4.48 -2.52
N ASP A 214 -11.98 3.93 -2.69
CA ASP A 214 -12.50 2.97 -1.74
C ASP A 214 -11.97 1.55 -2.02
N PRO A 215 -11.82 0.70 -0.98
CA PRO A 215 -11.48 -0.69 -1.17
C PRO A 215 -12.55 -1.41 -1.98
N PRO A 216 -12.20 -2.57 -2.62
CA PRO A 216 -13.15 -3.33 -3.41
C PRO A 216 -14.32 -3.82 -2.57
N GLU A 217 -15.50 -3.94 -3.18
CA GLU A 217 -16.65 -4.56 -2.56
C GLU A 217 -16.37 -6.04 -2.22
N GLY A 218 -16.95 -6.50 -1.13
CA GLY A 218 -16.84 -7.89 -0.70
C GLY A 218 -16.29 -8.05 0.72
N PHE A 219 -16.12 -9.32 1.13
CA PHE A 219 -15.54 -9.63 2.45
C PHE A 219 -14.06 -9.26 2.49
N PRO A 220 -13.57 -8.67 3.60
CA PRO A 220 -14.31 -8.28 4.80
C PRO A 220 -14.88 -6.84 4.77
N TRP A 221 -14.65 -6.08 3.71
CA TRP A 221 -14.97 -4.65 3.60
C TRP A 221 -16.45 -4.35 3.76
N LYS A 222 -17.31 -5.21 3.17
CA LYS A 222 -18.77 -5.06 3.20
C LYS A 222 -19.42 -5.23 4.59
N LEU A 223 -18.62 -5.57 5.60
CA LEU A 223 -19.09 -5.73 6.98
C LEU A 223 -19.16 -4.39 7.74
N PHE A 224 -18.67 -3.30 7.10
CA PHE A 224 -18.52 -1.97 7.73
C PHE A 224 -19.01 -0.85 6.82
#